data_16254505f96d69723769be97a7d9ec60
#
_entry.id   16254505f96d69723769be97a7d9ec60
#
_cell.length_a   1.000
_cell.length_b   1.000
_cell.length_c   1.000
_cell.angle_alpha   90.00
_cell.angle_beta   90.00
_cell.angle_gamma   90.00
#
_symmetry.space_group_name_H-M   'P 1'
#
loop_
_entity.id
_entity.type
_entity.pdbx_description
1 polymer ?
#
loop_
_entity_poly.entity_id
_entity_poly.type
_entity_poly.pdbx_seq_one_letter_code
_entity_poly.pdbx_strand_id
1 'polypeptide(L)'
;MRGEDGVTGGPPALDVTCPSCGAPVGTGDSFCESCGIELAPPVVSTAPPGFEAQCPVCSADPEALPGAITPEGYCESCGRQVPSGRDHSELDLGLLAGVTDRGLRHARNEDAMALATADGPRGPVAIAVVCDGVSTSPRPDDASLAAAQASVRTLLTSARRGDDPAQASLAAVYAAHHALAGMGSPGEAPSATYISAVIDNEAITVCWLGDSRAYWLSTGPDATRLSTDDSLAEEMVARGAMGEAEALASPQAHVITRWLGADLAEPRPHGVRFEPPGPGVVLVCSDGLWNYRPETAGLAELALPAALTDPLGAATELVMFALDAGGMDNITVVLAPFPPAPFPAEPPHPKTVPVRRLETSPRRTPP
;
A
#
# COMPACT_ATOMS: atom_id res chain seq x y z
N MET A 1 17.20 39.25 40.42
CA MET A 1 16.01 38.97 39.65
C MET A 1 16.37 39.03 38.18
N ARG A 2 16.61 37.95 37.55
CA ARG A 2 16.78 37.80 36.09
C ARG A 2 15.87 36.65 35.67
N GLY A 3 14.92 36.97 34.80
CA GLY A 3 13.95 36.01 34.29
C GLY A 3 14.62 35.01 33.37
N GLU A 4 14.27 33.74 33.54
CA GLU A 4 14.60 32.62 32.66
C GLU A 4 13.54 32.55 31.57
N ASP A 5 13.90 32.93 30.35
CA ASP A 5 13.08 32.68 29.16
C ASP A 5 13.26 31.23 28.71
N GLY A 6 12.23 30.42 28.99
CA GLY A 6 12.15 29.05 28.54
C GLY A 6 11.87 28.99 27.03
N VAL A 7 12.86 28.61 26.27
CA VAL A 7 12.72 28.24 24.84
C VAL A 7 12.18 26.82 24.76
N THR A 8 10.89 26.67 24.51
CA THR A 8 10.29 25.39 24.09
C THR A 8 10.51 25.23 22.59
N GLY A 9 11.64 24.63 22.23
CA GLY A 9 11.90 24.17 20.86
C GLY A 9 11.09 22.90 20.58
N GLY A 10 10.00 23.01 19.82
CA GLY A 10 9.39 21.88 19.16
C GLY A 10 10.35 21.25 18.11
N PRO A 11 10.16 19.98 17.71
CA PRO A 11 11.00 19.35 16.70
C PRO A 11 10.95 20.19 15.41
N PRO A 12 12.06 20.29 14.65
CA PRO A 12 12.09 21.05 13.42
C PRO A 12 11.04 20.50 12.44
N ALA A 13 10.12 21.36 12.02
CA ALA A 13 9.24 21.05 10.91
C ALA A 13 10.13 20.74 9.69
N LEU A 14 9.93 19.59 9.06
CA LEU A 14 10.59 19.27 7.79
C LEU A 14 10.16 20.36 6.79
N ASP A 15 11.09 21.18 6.35
CA ASP A 15 10.85 22.22 5.35
C ASP A 15 10.50 21.54 4.02
N VAL A 16 9.20 21.39 3.77
CA VAL A 16 8.68 20.92 2.48
C VAL A 16 8.80 22.09 1.51
N THR A 17 9.51 21.88 0.41
CA THR A 17 9.67 22.92 -0.63
C THR A 17 8.80 22.62 -1.85
N CYS A 18 8.29 23.67 -2.48
CA CYS A 18 7.52 23.58 -3.71
C CYS A 18 8.33 22.89 -4.83
N PRO A 19 7.80 21.84 -5.47
CA PRO A 19 8.52 21.09 -6.50
C PRO A 19 8.79 21.91 -7.76
N SER A 20 8.04 22.98 -7.99
CA SER A 20 8.19 23.84 -9.18
C SER A 20 9.18 24.99 -8.98
N CYS A 21 9.15 25.67 -7.83
CA CYS A 21 9.95 26.88 -7.61
C CYS A 21 10.88 26.83 -6.42
N GLY A 22 10.86 25.75 -5.63
CA GLY A 22 11.73 25.59 -4.45
C GLY A 22 11.32 26.43 -3.23
N ALA A 23 10.25 27.22 -3.31
CA ALA A 23 9.76 28.00 -2.18
C ALA A 23 9.27 27.09 -1.04
N PRO A 24 9.45 27.45 0.24
CA PRO A 24 8.90 26.67 1.34
C PRO A 24 7.37 26.62 1.26
N VAL A 25 6.79 25.44 1.51
CA VAL A 25 5.34 25.20 1.52
C VAL A 25 4.97 24.41 2.76
N GLY A 26 3.79 24.71 3.30
CA GLY A 26 3.24 23.98 4.44
C GLY A 26 2.77 22.57 4.07
N THR A 27 2.78 21.66 5.02
CA THR A 27 2.34 20.27 4.82
C THR A 27 0.84 20.13 4.47
N GLY A 28 0.06 21.21 4.57
CA GLY A 28 -1.36 21.27 4.26
C GLY A 28 -1.72 22.19 3.09
N ASP A 29 -0.73 22.79 2.44
CA ASP A 29 -0.98 23.74 1.36
C ASP A 29 -1.47 23.01 0.09
N SER A 30 -2.61 23.41 -0.42
CA SER A 30 -3.14 22.90 -1.71
C SER A 30 -2.48 23.56 -2.91
N PHE A 31 -1.88 24.74 -2.73
CA PHE A 31 -1.21 25.52 -3.79
C PHE A 31 0.05 26.16 -3.23
N CYS A 32 1.08 26.28 -4.07
CA CYS A 32 2.27 27.07 -3.74
C CYS A 32 1.94 28.56 -3.86
N GLU A 33 2.02 29.31 -2.76
CA GLU A 33 1.77 30.78 -2.77
C GLU A 33 2.75 31.56 -3.66
N SER A 34 3.96 30.99 -3.90
CA SER A 34 4.99 31.68 -4.69
C SER A 34 4.83 31.50 -6.19
N CYS A 35 4.35 30.35 -6.70
CA CYS A 35 4.25 30.08 -8.14
C CYS A 35 2.88 29.60 -8.61
N GLY A 36 1.92 29.45 -7.68
CA GLY A 36 0.55 29.06 -7.99
C GLY A 36 0.35 27.59 -8.38
N ILE A 37 1.42 26.76 -8.36
CA ILE A 37 1.26 25.34 -8.69
C ILE A 37 0.41 24.64 -7.64
N GLU A 38 -0.48 23.79 -8.07
CA GLU A 38 -1.26 22.92 -7.18
C GLU A 38 -0.34 21.88 -6.52
N LEU A 39 -0.41 21.81 -5.21
CA LEU A 39 0.32 20.87 -4.36
C LEU A 39 -0.63 19.73 -3.96
N ALA A 40 -1.20 19.04 -4.96
CA ALA A 40 -2.13 17.96 -4.68
C ALA A 40 -1.50 16.94 -3.73
N PRO A 41 -2.12 16.64 -2.58
CA PRO A 41 -1.61 15.63 -1.68
C PRO A 41 -1.67 14.26 -2.37
N PRO A 42 -0.73 13.35 -2.09
CA PRO A 42 -0.85 11.98 -2.55
C PRO A 42 -2.14 11.38 -2.00
N VAL A 43 -2.86 10.64 -2.84
CA VAL A 43 -4.02 9.88 -2.36
C VAL A 43 -3.49 8.63 -1.68
N VAL A 44 -3.71 8.53 -0.39
CA VAL A 44 -3.32 7.40 0.43
C VAL A 44 -4.58 6.70 0.88
N SER A 45 -4.62 5.36 0.80
CA SER A 45 -5.74 4.60 1.31
C SER A 45 -5.74 4.70 2.83
N THR A 46 -6.38 5.72 3.33
CA THR A 46 -6.72 5.79 4.72
C THR A 46 -8.06 6.49 4.86
N ALA A 47 -9.06 5.71 5.08
CA ALA A 47 -10.08 6.19 5.96
C ALA A 47 -9.38 6.56 7.29
N PRO A 48 -9.71 7.71 7.90
CA PRO A 48 -9.15 8.05 9.19
C PRO A 48 -9.35 6.88 10.16
N PRO A 49 -8.43 6.64 11.10
CA PRO A 49 -8.61 5.64 12.13
C PRO A 49 -9.88 6.02 12.92
N GLY A 50 -10.95 5.34 12.63
CA GLY A 50 -12.24 5.56 13.26
C GLY A 50 -13.03 4.28 13.10
N PHE A 51 -13.36 3.66 14.24
CA PHE A 51 -14.38 2.64 14.26
C PHE A 51 -15.73 3.26 13.91
N GLU A 52 -16.67 2.47 13.42
CA GLU A 52 -18.05 2.92 13.30
C GLU A 52 -18.46 3.53 14.65
N ALA A 53 -19.18 4.66 14.60
CA ALA A 53 -19.55 5.43 15.80
C ALA A 53 -20.34 4.60 16.83
N GLN A 54 -20.85 3.42 16.44
CA GLN A 54 -21.60 2.52 17.31
C GLN A 54 -21.30 1.06 16.98
N CYS A 55 -21.28 0.22 18.03
CA CYS A 55 -21.19 -1.20 17.81
C CYS A 55 -22.42 -1.72 17.03
N PRO A 56 -22.24 -2.34 15.85
CA PRO A 56 -23.36 -2.78 15.01
C PRO A 56 -24.18 -3.92 15.64
N VAL A 57 -23.69 -4.53 16.74
CA VAL A 57 -24.35 -5.66 17.39
C VAL A 57 -25.16 -5.23 18.62
N CYS A 58 -24.60 -4.36 19.47
CA CYS A 58 -25.25 -3.95 20.73
C CYS A 58 -25.48 -2.45 20.82
N SER A 59 -25.17 -1.69 19.78
CA SER A 59 -25.33 -0.24 19.70
C SER A 59 -24.58 0.54 20.80
N ALA A 60 -23.55 -0.06 21.43
CA ALA A 60 -22.67 0.66 22.34
C ALA A 60 -21.97 1.78 21.57
N ASP A 61 -22.07 3.00 22.11
CA ASP A 61 -21.58 4.22 21.49
C ASP A 61 -20.35 4.71 22.24
N PRO A 62 -19.17 4.80 21.59
CA PRO A 62 -17.96 5.28 22.25
C PRO A 62 -18.02 6.79 22.61
N GLU A 63 -18.87 7.58 21.95
CA GLU A 63 -19.08 8.98 22.33
C GLU A 63 -19.89 9.10 23.65
N ALA A 64 -20.87 8.20 23.82
CA ALA A 64 -21.69 8.16 25.03
C ALA A 64 -20.99 7.42 26.21
N LEU A 65 -20.13 6.46 25.91
CA LEU A 65 -19.39 5.64 26.88
C LEU A 65 -17.91 5.58 26.45
N PRO A 66 -17.05 6.52 26.90
CA PRO A 66 -15.63 6.48 26.61
C PRO A 66 -15.02 5.12 27.01
N GLY A 67 -14.34 4.46 26.07
CA GLY A 67 -13.80 3.11 26.25
C GLY A 67 -14.79 1.99 25.89
N ALA A 68 -15.96 2.30 25.34
CA ALA A 68 -16.89 1.27 24.87
C ALA A 68 -16.32 0.41 23.72
N ILE A 69 -15.34 0.96 22.97
CA ILE A 69 -14.57 0.24 21.95
C ILE A 69 -13.10 0.27 22.36
N THR A 70 -12.46 -0.90 22.41
CA THR A 70 -11.03 -0.98 22.76
C THR A 70 -10.16 -0.39 21.62
N PRO A 71 -8.89 -0.05 21.89
CA PRO A 71 -7.95 0.36 20.85
C PRO A 71 -7.79 -0.68 19.72
N GLU A 72 -8.02 -1.97 20.01
CA GLU A 72 -7.97 -3.08 19.06
C GLU A 72 -9.30 -3.25 18.30
N GLY A 73 -10.30 -2.40 18.56
CA GLY A 73 -11.59 -2.41 17.86
C GLY A 73 -12.63 -3.37 18.38
N TYR A 74 -12.52 -3.85 19.62
CA TYR A 74 -13.54 -4.71 20.23
C TYR A 74 -14.51 -3.91 21.11
N CYS A 75 -15.79 -4.22 20.99
CA CYS A 75 -16.81 -3.66 21.86
C CYS A 75 -16.72 -4.27 23.28
N GLU A 76 -16.42 -3.46 24.29
CA GLU A 76 -16.34 -3.89 25.69
C GLU A 76 -17.67 -4.45 26.21
N SER A 77 -18.82 -4.01 25.65
CA SER A 77 -20.14 -4.45 26.10
C SER A 77 -20.54 -5.84 25.58
N CYS A 78 -20.14 -6.23 24.36
CA CYS A 78 -20.57 -7.50 23.75
C CYS A 78 -19.41 -8.35 23.21
N GLY A 79 -18.16 -7.90 23.33
CA GLY A 79 -16.96 -8.62 22.88
C GLY A 79 -16.85 -8.76 21.35
N ARG A 80 -17.72 -8.09 20.57
CA ARG A 80 -17.68 -8.17 19.11
C ARG A 80 -16.74 -7.13 18.56
N GLN A 81 -16.07 -7.51 17.48
CA GLN A 81 -15.25 -6.57 16.72
C GLN A 81 -16.15 -5.56 16.02
N VAL A 82 -15.77 -4.30 16.09
CA VAL A 82 -16.43 -3.18 15.42
C VAL A 82 -15.67 -2.88 14.12
N PRO A 83 -16.33 -2.83 12.96
CA PRO A 83 -15.69 -2.50 11.70
C PRO A 83 -14.97 -1.15 11.78
N SER A 84 -13.82 -1.06 11.16
CA SER A 84 -13.10 0.20 10.99
C SER A 84 -13.15 0.64 9.53
N GLY A 85 -12.99 1.93 9.26
CA GLY A 85 -12.88 2.44 7.90
C GLY A 85 -11.64 1.93 7.15
N ARG A 86 -10.72 1.25 7.85
CA ARG A 86 -9.52 0.62 7.27
C ARG A 86 -9.77 -0.84 6.83
N ASP A 87 -10.89 -1.44 7.22
CA ASP A 87 -11.19 -2.85 6.91
C ASP A 87 -11.35 -3.08 5.41
N HIS A 88 -11.82 -2.08 4.68
CA HIS A 88 -11.92 -2.09 3.22
C HIS A 88 -11.77 -0.67 2.67
N SER A 89 -10.94 -0.50 1.65
CA SER A 89 -10.75 0.79 1.00
C SER A 89 -10.43 0.61 -0.49
N GLU A 90 -11.04 1.48 -1.30
CA GLU A 90 -10.86 1.53 -2.74
C GLU A 90 -10.32 2.91 -3.14
N LEU A 91 -9.33 2.93 -4.02
CA LEU A 91 -8.77 4.15 -4.61
C LEU A 91 -8.79 4.05 -6.13
N ASP A 92 -9.33 5.07 -6.80
CA ASP A 92 -9.33 5.21 -8.25
C ASP A 92 -8.76 6.57 -8.63
N LEU A 93 -7.62 6.56 -9.29
CA LEU A 93 -6.96 7.76 -9.84
C LEU A 93 -7.03 7.82 -11.37
N GLY A 94 -7.84 6.97 -12.00
CA GLY A 94 -7.99 6.88 -13.46
C GLY A 94 -6.82 6.19 -14.16
N LEU A 95 -5.55 6.55 -13.83
CA LEU A 95 -4.35 5.92 -14.38
C LEU A 95 -3.95 4.65 -13.66
N LEU A 96 -4.34 4.51 -12.44
CA LEU A 96 -4.16 3.33 -11.61
C LEU A 96 -5.28 3.31 -10.57
N ALA A 97 -5.59 2.12 -10.11
CA ALA A 97 -6.54 1.92 -9.04
C ALA A 97 -6.09 0.78 -8.12
N GLY A 98 -6.60 0.77 -6.91
CA GLY A 98 -6.28 -0.29 -5.96
C GLY A 98 -7.40 -0.50 -4.94
N VAL A 99 -7.38 -1.69 -4.37
CA VAL A 99 -8.29 -2.14 -3.32
C VAL A 99 -7.47 -2.80 -2.23
N THR A 100 -7.77 -2.47 -0.97
CA THR A 100 -7.26 -3.19 0.19
C THR A 100 -8.41 -3.67 1.04
N ASP A 101 -8.34 -4.90 1.51
CA ASP A 101 -9.37 -5.56 2.32
C ASP A 101 -8.75 -6.34 3.47
N ARG A 102 -9.39 -6.31 4.62
CA ARG A 102 -8.95 -6.99 5.83
C ARG A 102 -8.92 -8.52 5.71
N GLY A 103 -9.59 -9.06 4.71
CA GLY A 103 -9.84 -10.50 4.63
C GLY A 103 -10.85 -11.00 5.66
N LEU A 104 -10.92 -12.32 5.81
CA LEU A 104 -11.95 -12.97 6.65
C LEU A 104 -11.42 -13.46 8.01
N ARG A 105 -10.12 -13.41 8.25
CA ARG A 105 -9.49 -14.00 9.45
C ARG A 105 -8.83 -13.00 10.37
N HIS A 106 -8.22 -11.97 9.82
CA HIS A 106 -7.53 -10.95 10.62
C HIS A 106 -8.51 -10.04 11.36
N ALA A 107 -8.07 -9.56 12.52
CA ALA A 107 -8.84 -8.65 13.36
C ALA A 107 -8.84 -7.22 12.79
N ARG A 108 -7.80 -6.84 12.05
CA ARG A 108 -7.61 -5.54 11.41
C ARG A 108 -6.95 -5.70 10.05
N ASN A 109 -7.02 -4.67 9.24
CA ASN A 109 -6.22 -4.58 8.03
C ASN A 109 -4.85 -4.01 8.40
N GLU A 110 -3.82 -4.82 8.32
CA GLU A 110 -2.42 -4.47 8.58
C GLU A 110 -1.70 -4.05 7.30
N ASP A 111 -2.34 -4.23 6.14
CA ASP A 111 -1.89 -3.72 4.86
C ASP A 111 -2.17 -2.23 4.71
N ALA A 112 -1.34 -1.56 3.92
CA ALA A 112 -1.60 -0.22 3.43
C ALA A 112 -1.17 -0.08 1.96
N MET A 113 -1.96 0.66 1.19
CA MET A 113 -1.56 1.12 -0.13
C MET A 113 -1.53 2.64 -0.20
N ALA A 114 -0.64 3.19 -1.02
CA ALA A 114 -0.61 4.59 -1.33
C ALA A 114 -0.42 4.77 -2.83
N LEU A 115 -1.29 5.55 -3.45
CA LEU A 115 -1.30 5.80 -4.89
C LEU A 115 -1.08 7.28 -5.15
N ALA A 116 -0.38 7.60 -6.23
CA ALA A 116 -0.26 8.96 -6.71
C ALA A 116 -0.11 8.99 -8.23
N THR A 117 -0.45 10.13 -8.81
CA THR A 117 -0.17 10.45 -10.21
C THR A 117 0.55 11.79 -10.29
N ALA A 118 1.43 11.93 -11.25
CA ALA A 118 2.12 13.19 -11.53
C ALA A 118 2.16 13.45 -13.03
N ASP A 119 2.07 14.72 -13.40
CA ASP A 119 2.46 15.18 -14.72
C ASP A 119 3.92 15.62 -14.64
N GLY A 120 4.80 14.68 -14.96
CA GLY A 120 6.25 14.90 -14.93
C GLY A 120 6.76 15.54 -16.21
N PRO A 121 8.03 16.03 -16.23
CA PRO A 121 8.61 16.65 -17.43
C PRO A 121 8.67 15.75 -18.66
N ARG A 122 8.56 14.42 -18.48
CA ARG A 122 8.55 13.41 -19.55
C ARG A 122 7.18 12.81 -19.81
N GLY A 123 6.12 13.39 -19.24
CA GLY A 123 4.75 12.94 -19.37
C GLY A 123 4.19 12.34 -18.06
N PRO A 124 3.02 11.68 -18.14
CA PRO A 124 2.34 11.15 -16.98
C PRO A 124 3.16 10.06 -16.29
N VAL A 125 3.11 10.07 -14.97
CA VAL A 125 3.72 9.07 -14.09
C VAL A 125 2.67 8.55 -13.13
N ALA A 126 2.52 7.23 -13.05
CA ALA A 126 1.71 6.57 -12.05
C ALA A 126 2.63 5.96 -10.98
N ILE A 127 2.22 6.06 -9.71
CA ILE A 127 2.99 5.61 -8.56
C ILE A 127 2.10 4.74 -7.69
N ALA A 128 2.55 3.52 -7.44
CA ALA A 128 1.93 2.58 -6.51
C ALA A 128 2.91 2.22 -5.40
N VAL A 129 2.43 2.19 -4.17
CA VAL A 129 3.15 1.66 -3.00
C VAL A 129 2.22 0.73 -2.25
N VAL A 130 2.70 -0.46 -1.92
CA VAL A 130 2.02 -1.43 -1.06
C VAL A 130 2.96 -1.82 0.07
N CYS A 131 2.44 -1.83 1.29
CA CYS A 131 3.16 -2.26 2.48
C CYS A 131 2.26 -3.19 3.29
N ASP A 132 2.77 -4.33 3.69
CA ASP A 132 2.12 -5.32 4.54
C ASP A 132 2.77 -5.27 5.92
N GLY A 133 1.97 -5.02 6.96
CA GLY A 133 2.45 -4.88 8.32
C GLY A 133 2.80 -6.23 8.92
N VAL A 134 4.03 -6.40 9.44
CA VAL A 134 4.44 -7.66 10.06
C VAL A 134 3.63 -7.93 11.32
N SER A 135 2.67 -8.85 11.28
CA SER A 135 1.68 -9.12 12.34
C SER A 135 2.28 -9.39 13.70
N THR A 136 3.52 -9.89 13.78
CA THR A 136 4.22 -10.13 15.06
C THR A 136 4.94 -8.90 15.61
N SER A 137 4.99 -7.80 14.84
CA SER A 137 5.56 -6.54 15.27
C SER A 137 4.52 -5.66 16.00
N PRO A 138 4.94 -4.68 16.80
CA PRO A 138 3.98 -3.76 17.43
C PRO A 138 3.39 -2.81 16.36
N ARG A 139 2.08 -2.57 16.42
CA ARG A 139 1.34 -1.64 15.56
C ARG A 139 1.62 -1.86 14.06
N PRO A 140 1.40 -3.07 13.53
CA PRO A 140 1.75 -3.38 12.13
C PRO A 140 0.94 -2.54 11.13
N ASP A 141 -0.32 -2.24 11.44
CA ASP A 141 -1.22 -1.39 10.65
C ASP A 141 -0.76 0.08 10.58
N ASP A 142 -0.21 0.62 11.67
CA ASP A 142 0.39 1.96 11.67
C ASP A 142 1.73 1.98 10.93
N ALA A 143 2.51 0.89 11.04
CA ALA A 143 3.79 0.76 10.36
C ALA A 143 3.63 0.76 8.84
N SER A 144 2.78 -0.12 8.30
CA SER A 144 2.49 -0.19 6.86
C SER A 144 2.00 1.14 6.32
N LEU A 145 1.10 1.80 7.06
CA LEU A 145 0.57 3.10 6.69
C LEU A 145 1.64 4.19 6.66
N ALA A 146 2.45 4.31 7.72
CA ALA A 146 3.51 5.32 7.80
C ALA A 146 4.54 5.12 6.69
N ALA A 147 4.91 3.87 6.40
CA ALA A 147 5.83 3.53 5.30
C ALA A 147 5.25 3.93 3.94
N ALA A 148 4.01 3.55 3.65
CA ALA A 148 3.35 3.87 2.38
C ALA A 148 3.21 5.39 2.17
N GLN A 149 2.82 6.12 3.20
CA GLN A 149 2.67 7.58 3.17
C GLN A 149 4.00 8.31 2.94
N ALA A 150 5.04 7.95 3.66
CA ALA A 150 6.36 8.57 3.52
C ALA A 150 6.93 8.31 2.12
N SER A 151 6.79 7.08 1.64
CA SER A 151 7.27 6.66 0.33
C SER A 151 6.58 7.40 -0.81
N VAL A 152 5.25 7.38 -0.86
CA VAL A 152 4.50 7.98 -1.98
C VAL A 152 4.74 9.48 -2.09
N ARG A 153 4.91 10.19 -0.97
CA ARG A 153 5.25 11.63 -0.97
C ARG A 153 6.62 11.88 -1.60
N THR A 154 7.60 11.05 -1.26
CA THR A 154 8.96 11.14 -1.83
C THR A 154 8.94 10.87 -3.33
N LEU A 155 8.29 9.79 -3.76
CA LEU A 155 8.16 9.41 -5.17
C LEU A 155 7.42 10.48 -5.97
N LEU A 156 6.30 11.01 -5.45
CA LEU A 156 5.53 12.07 -6.10
C LEU A 156 6.36 13.35 -6.30
N THR A 157 7.11 13.75 -5.28
CA THR A 157 8.00 14.91 -5.37
C THR A 157 9.07 14.73 -6.42
N SER A 158 9.71 13.56 -6.46
CA SER A 158 10.74 13.21 -7.45
C SER A 158 10.17 13.12 -8.87
N ALA A 159 9.00 12.51 -9.06
CA ALA A 159 8.32 12.41 -10.35
C ALA A 159 8.02 13.80 -10.94
N ARG A 160 7.52 14.72 -10.13
CA ARG A 160 7.27 16.12 -10.55
C ARG A 160 8.53 16.87 -10.97
N ARG A 161 9.69 16.56 -10.35
CA ARG A 161 10.99 17.12 -10.73
C ARG A 161 11.61 16.46 -11.96
N GLY A 162 11.13 15.27 -12.33
CA GLY A 162 11.72 14.44 -13.38
C GLY A 162 13.03 13.76 -12.95
N ASP A 163 13.19 13.53 -11.65
CA ASP A 163 14.32 12.78 -11.10
C ASP A 163 14.35 11.34 -11.68
N ASP A 164 15.51 10.69 -11.59
CA ASP A 164 15.65 9.30 -12.02
C ASP A 164 14.79 8.37 -11.13
N PRO A 165 13.89 7.54 -11.72
CA PRO A 165 12.98 6.71 -10.93
C PRO A 165 13.67 5.71 -9.99
N ALA A 166 14.86 5.19 -10.36
CA ALA A 166 15.57 4.25 -9.50
C ALA A 166 16.16 4.95 -8.26
N GLN A 167 16.70 6.15 -8.44
CA GLN A 167 17.19 6.96 -7.32
C GLN A 167 16.02 7.45 -6.44
N ALA A 168 14.90 7.84 -7.06
CA ALA A 168 13.70 8.23 -6.36
C ALA A 168 13.13 7.08 -5.50
N SER A 169 13.10 5.86 -6.06
CA SER A 169 12.64 4.66 -5.34
C SER A 169 13.53 4.33 -4.14
N LEU A 170 14.84 4.44 -4.30
CA LEU A 170 15.76 4.25 -3.18
C LEU A 170 15.53 5.31 -2.09
N ALA A 171 15.40 6.58 -2.45
CA ALA A 171 15.11 7.65 -1.50
C ALA A 171 13.77 7.42 -0.78
N ALA A 172 12.77 6.88 -1.47
CA ALA A 172 11.46 6.55 -0.90
C ALA A 172 11.53 5.42 0.14
N VAL A 173 12.35 4.39 -0.11
CA VAL A 173 12.62 3.33 0.89
C VAL A 173 13.27 3.91 2.15
N TYR A 174 14.24 4.80 2.01
CA TYR A 174 14.84 5.46 3.17
C TYR A 174 13.87 6.36 3.91
N ALA A 175 12.99 7.07 3.20
CA ALA A 175 11.93 7.88 3.83
C ALA A 175 10.94 7.01 4.61
N ALA A 176 10.53 5.87 4.05
CA ALA A 176 9.69 4.88 4.73
C ALA A 176 10.39 4.30 5.97
N HIS A 177 11.66 3.90 5.84
CA HIS A 177 12.45 3.40 6.95
C HIS A 177 12.57 4.43 8.10
N HIS A 178 12.84 5.68 7.78
CA HIS A 178 12.91 6.74 8.79
C HIS A 178 11.56 6.98 9.48
N ALA A 179 10.45 6.86 8.76
CA ALA A 179 9.11 6.97 9.36
C ALA A 179 8.90 5.87 10.42
N LEU A 180 9.27 4.62 10.10
CA LEU A 180 9.16 3.52 11.06
C LEU A 180 10.13 3.67 12.23
N ALA A 181 11.37 4.09 11.98
CA ALA A 181 12.35 4.35 13.03
C ALA A 181 11.86 5.41 14.03
N GLY A 182 11.13 6.43 13.55
CA GLY A 182 10.48 7.45 14.40
C GLY A 182 9.32 6.93 15.25
N MET A 183 8.76 5.78 14.92
CA MET A 183 7.67 5.13 15.67
C MET A 183 8.20 4.15 16.73
N GLY A 184 9.46 3.72 16.60
CA GLY A 184 10.07 2.73 17.49
C GLY A 184 10.34 3.28 18.90
N SER A 185 10.27 2.39 19.89
CA SER A 185 10.75 2.60 21.26
C SER A 185 11.64 1.42 21.66
N PRO A 186 12.43 1.54 22.73
CA PRO A 186 13.30 0.43 23.16
C PRO A 186 12.52 -0.87 23.35
N GLY A 187 12.83 -1.90 22.56
CA GLY A 187 12.15 -3.20 22.56
C GLY A 187 10.88 -3.27 21.71
N GLU A 188 10.51 -2.19 21.03
CA GLU A 188 9.37 -2.16 20.10
C GLU A 188 9.84 -1.66 18.74
N ALA A 189 9.79 -2.51 17.73
CA ALA A 189 10.21 -2.20 16.37
C ALA A 189 9.05 -2.46 15.41
N PRO A 190 8.19 -1.44 15.15
CA PRO A 190 7.18 -1.53 14.10
C PRO A 190 7.82 -1.88 12.76
N SER A 191 7.24 -2.83 12.05
CA SER A 191 7.84 -3.41 10.86
C SER A 191 6.79 -3.68 9.78
N ALA A 192 7.20 -3.57 8.51
CA ALA A 192 6.35 -3.85 7.37
C ALA A 192 7.18 -4.33 6.18
N THR A 193 6.58 -5.07 5.25
CA THR A 193 7.10 -5.24 3.90
C THR A 193 7.01 -3.92 3.13
N TYR A 194 7.63 -3.86 1.99
CA TYR A 194 7.58 -2.69 1.13
C TYR A 194 7.69 -3.09 -0.33
N ILE A 195 6.81 -2.58 -1.15
CA ILE A 195 6.98 -2.60 -2.60
C ILE A 195 6.45 -1.31 -3.21
N SER A 196 7.20 -0.75 -4.16
CA SER A 196 6.76 0.40 -4.95
C SER A 196 6.96 0.14 -6.43
N ALA A 197 6.08 0.71 -7.25
CA ALA A 197 6.19 0.78 -8.69
C ALA A 197 6.03 2.23 -9.16
N VAL A 198 7.02 2.71 -9.91
CA VAL A 198 6.96 3.97 -10.65
C VAL A 198 6.84 3.63 -12.12
N ILE A 199 5.74 4.04 -12.71
CA ILE A 199 5.37 3.71 -14.09
C ILE A 199 5.35 5.01 -14.88
N ASP A 200 6.28 5.16 -15.82
CA ASP A 200 6.31 6.24 -16.79
C ASP A 200 6.03 5.73 -18.21
N ASN A 201 6.17 6.57 -19.23
CA ASN A 201 5.90 6.19 -20.63
C ASN A 201 6.92 5.21 -21.23
N GLU A 202 8.06 5.00 -20.55
CA GLU A 202 9.18 4.21 -21.07
C GLU A 202 9.34 2.89 -20.33
N ALA A 203 9.12 2.92 -18.99
CA ALA A 203 9.47 1.79 -18.15
C ALA A 203 8.66 1.73 -16.84
N ILE A 204 8.79 0.60 -16.20
CA ILE A 204 8.31 0.30 -14.86
C ILE A 204 9.53 0.13 -13.97
N THR A 205 9.67 0.97 -12.93
CA THR A 205 10.73 0.83 -11.93
C THR A 205 10.10 0.29 -10.66
N VAL A 206 10.48 -0.92 -10.26
CA VAL A 206 10.01 -1.58 -9.03
C VAL A 206 11.13 -1.61 -8.02
N CYS A 207 10.80 -1.33 -6.75
CA CYS A 207 11.72 -1.41 -5.62
C CYS A 207 11.01 -2.09 -4.45
N TRP A 208 11.66 -3.07 -3.77
CA TRP A 208 10.98 -3.86 -2.74
C TRP A 208 11.90 -4.38 -1.64
N LEU A 209 11.27 -4.73 -0.51
CA LEU A 209 11.76 -5.48 0.65
C LEU A 209 10.61 -6.33 1.18
N GLY A 210 10.82 -7.62 1.32
CA GLY A 210 9.79 -8.57 1.75
C GLY A 210 9.24 -9.41 0.61
N ASP A 211 8.02 -9.87 0.75
CA ASP A 211 7.35 -10.82 -0.14
C ASP A 211 6.08 -10.29 -0.82
N SER A 212 5.78 -9.01 -0.67
CA SER A 212 4.84 -8.33 -1.57
C SER A 212 5.40 -8.34 -3.00
N ARG A 213 4.53 -8.54 -3.99
CA ARG A 213 4.95 -8.83 -5.36
C ARG A 213 4.51 -7.78 -6.37
N ALA A 214 5.32 -7.62 -7.42
CA ALA A 214 4.97 -6.91 -8.64
C ALA A 214 5.02 -7.86 -9.84
N TYR A 215 4.05 -7.70 -10.74
CA TYR A 215 3.93 -8.47 -11.97
C TYR A 215 3.71 -7.56 -13.17
N TRP A 216 4.27 -7.94 -14.29
CA TRP A 216 3.88 -7.48 -15.61
C TRP A 216 2.86 -8.44 -16.20
N LEU A 217 1.66 -7.97 -16.44
CA LEU A 217 0.57 -8.75 -17.03
C LEU A 217 0.36 -8.32 -18.48
N SER A 218 0.48 -9.28 -19.39
CA SER A 218 0.20 -9.11 -20.81
C SER A 218 -0.49 -10.36 -21.36
N THR A 219 -1.08 -10.26 -22.53
CA THR A 219 -1.65 -11.43 -23.24
C THR A 219 -0.57 -12.25 -23.97
N GLY A 220 0.66 -11.75 -23.99
CA GLY A 220 1.81 -12.38 -24.66
C GLY A 220 2.65 -13.25 -23.72
N PRO A 221 3.71 -13.86 -24.26
CA PRO A 221 4.63 -14.70 -23.50
C PRO A 221 5.58 -13.90 -22.57
N ASP A 222 5.55 -12.61 -22.64
CA ASP A 222 6.36 -11.67 -21.86
C ASP A 222 5.78 -11.36 -20.47
N ALA A 223 4.58 -11.87 -20.16
CA ALA A 223 4.01 -11.78 -18.81
C ALA A 223 4.95 -12.43 -17.78
N THR A 224 5.33 -11.66 -16.74
CA THR A 224 6.35 -12.10 -15.78
C THR A 224 6.22 -11.47 -14.41
N ARG A 225 6.71 -12.13 -13.38
CA ARG A 225 6.93 -11.56 -12.05
C ARG A 225 8.16 -10.65 -12.10
N LEU A 226 8.03 -9.43 -11.62
CA LEU A 226 9.10 -8.42 -11.61
C LEU A 226 9.90 -8.39 -10.31
N SER A 227 9.35 -8.92 -9.21
CA SER A 227 10.02 -9.00 -7.90
C SER A 227 10.35 -10.44 -7.54
N THR A 228 11.33 -10.61 -6.66
CA THR A 228 11.70 -11.88 -6.04
C THR A 228 11.54 -11.75 -4.54
N ASP A 229 10.86 -12.70 -3.89
CA ASP A 229 10.53 -12.57 -2.47
C ASP A 229 11.78 -12.63 -1.60
N ASP A 230 11.81 -11.80 -0.57
CA ASP A 230 12.74 -11.96 0.55
C ASP A 230 12.14 -12.97 1.55
N SER A 231 12.09 -14.24 1.16
CA SER A 231 11.58 -15.33 2.00
C SER A 231 12.59 -16.45 2.14
N LEU A 232 12.46 -17.21 3.23
CA LEU A 232 13.33 -18.37 3.47
C LEU A 232 13.17 -19.43 2.34
N ALA A 233 11.95 -19.59 1.84
CA ALA A 233 11.66 -20.50 0.74
C ALA A 233 12.40 -20.11 -0.54
N GLU A 234 12.34 -18.83 -0.94
CA GLU A 234 13.05 -18.32 -2.12
C GLU A 234 14.58 -18.49 -1.98
N GLU A 235 15.12 -18.24 -0.78
CA GLU A 235 16.54 -18.51 -0.51
C GLU A 235 16.92 -19.98 -0.66
N MET A 236 16.05 -20.91 -0.27
CA MET A 236 16.28 -22.35 -0.43
C MET A 236 16.24 -22.76 -1.90
N VAL A 237 15.31 -22.19 -2.69
CA VAL A 237 15.25 -22.40 -4.15
C VAL A 237 16.51 -21.86 -4.82
N ALA A 238 16.93 -20.64 -4.50
CA ALA A 238 18.13 -20.01 -5.08
C ALA A 238 19.42 -20.80 -4.77
N ARG A 239 19.49 -21.49 -3.64
CA ARG A 239 20.61 -22.38 -3.28
C ARG A 239 20.50 -23.78 -3.88
N GLY A 240 19.41 -24.09 -4.61
CA GLY A 240 19.14 -25.42 -5.15
C GLY A 240 18.82 -26.49 -4.09
N ALA A 241 18.45 -26.06 -2.89
CA ALA A 241 18.12 -26.97 -1.76
C ALA A 241 16.68 -27.49 -1.85
N MET A 242 15.81 -26.82 -2.63
CA MET A 242 14.40 -27.14 -2.76
C MET A 242 13.90 -26.70 -4.14
N GLY A 243 12.91 -27.39 -4.69
CA GLY A 243 12.22 -26.96 -5.91
C GLY A 243 11.18 -25.87 -5.60
N GLU A 244 10.86 -25.02 -6.60
CA GLU A 244 9.93 -23.88 -6.43
C GLU A 244 8.55 -24.34 -5.89
N ALA A 245 7.96 -25.39 -6.47
CA ALA A 245 6.67 -25.91 -6.01
C ALA A 245 6.74 -26.49 -4.57
N GLU A 246 7.85 -27.11 -4.19
CA GLU A 246 8.09 -27.62 -2.85
C GLU A 246 8.27 -26.46 -1.85
N ALA A 247 9.00 -25.43 -2.25
CA ALA A 247 9.24 -24.24 -1.46
C ALA A 247 7.94 -23.51 -1.12
N LEU A 248 7.08 -23.28 -2.12
CA LEU A 248 5.76 -22.67 -1.94
C LEU A 248 4.82 -23.49 -1.04
N ALA A 249 4.93 -24.81 -1.06
CA ALA A 249 4.15 -25.69 -0.19
C ALA A 249 4.73 -25.87 1.22
N SER A 250 5.90 -25.30 1.49
CA SER A 250 6.59 -25.46 2.78
C SER A 250 6.09 -24.48 3.83
N PRO A 251 6.19 -24.81 5.14
CA PRO A 251 5.89 -23.88 6.22
C PRO A 251 6.79 -22.63 6.20
N GLN A 252 7.93 -22.68 5.51
CA GLN A 252 8.87 -21.58 5.38
C GLN A 252 8.51 -20.60 4.25
N ALA A 253 7.50 -20.90 3.45
CA ALA A 253 7.08 -20.04 2.31
C ALA A 253 6.80 -18.60 2.75
N HIS A 254 6.22 -18.41 3.93
CA HIS A 254 5.80 -17.12 4.48
C HIS A 254 6.77 -16.56 5.55
N VAL A 255 7.97 -17.12 5.67
CA VAL A 255 8.99 -16.58 6.58
C VAL A 255 9.83 -15.58 5.84
N ILE A 256 9.50 -14.30 6.01
CA ILE A 256 10.26 -13.19 5.40
C ILE A 256 11.65 -13.08 6.02
N THR A 257 12.64 -12.76 5.19
CA THR A 257 14.06 -12.59 5.59
C THR A 257 14.53 -11.15 5.53
N ARG A 258 13.72 -10.25 4.95
CA ARG A 258 13.95 -8.80 4.91
C ARG A 258 12.64 -8.04 5.01
N TRP A 259 12.69 -6.91 5.71
CA TRP A 259 11.57 -6.00 5.93
C TRP A 259 12.05 -4.58 6.18
N LEU A 260 11.15 -3.60 6.21
CA LEU A 260 11.39 -2.30 6.84
C LEU A 260 11.05 -2.41 8.32
N GLY A 261 11.93 -1.92 9.18
CA GLY A 261 11.70 -1.97 10.63
C GLY A 261 12.56 -0.98 11.39
N ALA A 262 12.08 -0.56 12.56
CA ALA A 262 12.80 0.33 13.44
C ALA A 262 14.05 -0.34 14.08
N ASP A 263 14.18 -1.66 13.95
CA ASP A 263 15.31 -2.48 14.42
C ASP A 263 16.46 -2.56 13.40
N LEU A 264 16.24 -2.11 12.16
CA LEU A 264 17.28 -2.11 11.12
C LEU A 264 18.11 -0.83 11.16
N ALA A 265 19.44 -1.00 11.03
CA ALA A 265 20.35 0.14 10.90
C ALA A 265 20.23 0.79 9.51
N GLU A 266 20.05 -0.02 8.47
CA GLU A 266 19.98 0.44 7.08
C GLU A 266 19.17 -0.55 6.22
N PRO A 267 18.17 -0.09 5.48
CA PRO A 267 17.43 -0.94 4.55
C PRO A 267 18.28 -1.27 3.32
N ARG A 268 18.13 -2.49 2.81
CA ARG A 268 18.80 -2.96 1.60
C ARG A 268 17.78 -3.46 0.58
N PRO A 269 17.08 -2.54 -0.10
CA PRO A 269 16.05 -2.92 -1.05
C PRO A 269 16.63 -3.55 -2.32
N HIS A 270 15.80 -4.36 -2.96
CA HIS A 270 15.98 -4.76 -4.34
C HIS A 270 15.37 -3.73 -5.28
N GLY A 271 15.79 -3.74 -6.53
CA GLY A 271 15.21 -2.87 -7.56
C GLY A 271 15.38 -3.46 -8.95
N VAL A 272 14.40 -3.23 -9.80
CA VAL A 272 14.42 -3.58 -11.22
C VAL A 272 13.82 -2.45 -12.05
N ARG A 273 14.39 -2.18 -13.22
CA ARG A 273 13.79 -1.39 -14.28
C ARG A 273 13.39 -2.33 -15.40
N PHE A 274 12.11 -2.38 -15.71
CA PHE A 274 11.53 -3.20 -16.76
C PHE A 274 10.98 -2.30 -17.87
N GLU A 275 11.35 -2.59 -19.11
CA GLU A 275 10.85 -1.89 -20.30
C GLU A 275 9.84 -2.80 -21.01
N PRO A 276 8.53 -2.54 -20.86
CA PRO A 276 7.52 -3.38 -21.45
C PRO A 276 7.60 -3.37 -22.99
N PRO A 277 7.45 -4.52 -23.65
CA PRO A 277 7.50 -4.60 -25.12
C PRO A 277 6.24 -4.01 -25.79
N GLY A 278 5.22 -3.68 -25.05
CA GLY A 278 3.96 -3.15 -25.54
C GLY A 278 2.97 -2.83 -24.41
N PRO A 279 1.70 -2.56 -24.74
CA PRO A 279 0.66 -2.32 -23.73
C PRO A 279 0.40 -3.53 -22.84
N GLY A 280 0.10 -3.27 -21.57
CA GLY A 280 -0.23 -4.27 -20.56
C GLY A 280 -0.60 -3.62 -19.24
N VAL A 281 -0.49 -4.38 -18.15
CA VAL A 281 -0.87 -3.93 -16.82
C VAL A 281 0.21 -4.30 -15.81
N VAL A 282 0.57 -3.36 -14.95
CA VAL A 282 1.34 -3.62 -13.74
C VAL A 282 0.38 -4.01 -12.63
N LEU A 283 0.61 -5.15 -12.01
CA LEU A 283 -0.04 -5.55 -10.77
C LEU A 283 0.96 -5.45 -9.64
N VAL A 284 0.59 -4.80 -8.54
CA VAL A 284 1.31 -4.80 -7.27
C VAL A 284 0.38 -5.32 -6.19
N CYS A 285 0.80 -6.29 -5.39
CA CYS A 285 -0.07 -6.89 -4.38
C CYS A 285 0.71 -7.40 -3.15
N SER A 286 0.00 -7.52 -2.02
CA SER A 286 0.46 -8.27 -0.84
C SER A 286 0.28 -9.78 -1.04
N ASP A 287 0.74 -10.56 -0.08
CA ASP A 287 0.71 -12.03 -0.12
C ASP A 287 -0.72 -12.58 -0.04
N GLY A 288 -1.66 -11.84 0.53
CA GLY A 288 -3.08 -12.23 0.58
C GLY A 288 -3.75 -12.45 -0.77
N LEU A 289 -3.17 -11.95 -1.88
CA LEU A 289 -3.60 -12.30 -3.23
C LEU A 289 -2.78 -13.47 -3.79
N TRP A 290 -1.44 -13.34 -3.84
CA TRP A 290 -0.61 -14.28 -4.57
C TRP A 290 -0.52 -15.65 -3.89
N ASN A 291 -0.82 -15.77 -2.63
CA ASN A 291 -0.96 -17.06 -1.94
C ASN A 291 -2.01 -17.97 -2.57
N TYR A 292 -3.04 -17.38 -3.20
CA TYR A 292 -4.09 -18.14 -3.90
C TYR A 292 -3.82 -18.32 -5.40
N ARG A 293 -3.05 -17.42 -6.00
CA ARG A 293 -2.74 -17.45 -7.44
C ARG A 293 -1.33 -16.88 -7.70
N PRO A 294 -0.26 -17.66 -7.43
CA PRO A 294 1.12 -17.18 -7.59
C PRO A 294 1.57 -17.05 -9.04
N GLU A 295 0.91 -17.80 -9.96
CA GLU A 295 1.31 -17.86 -11.36
C GLU A 295 0.87 -16.60 -12.12
N THR A 296 1.83 -15.95 -12.80
CA THR A 296 1.56 -14.74 -13.59
C THR A 296 0.47 -14.93 -14.63
N ALA A 297 0.43 -16.08 -15.32
CA ALA A 297 -0.58 -16.37 -16.32
C ALA A 297 -1.99 -16.41 -15.72
N GLY A 298 -2.14 -17.01 -14.53
CA GLY A 298 -3.43 -17.05 -13.84
C GLY A 298 -3.91 -15.70 -13.36
N LEU A 299 -3.01 -14.82 -12.89
CA LEU A 299 -3.34 -13.44 -12.56
C LEU A 299 -3.71 -12.62 -13.80
N ALA A 300 -3.01 -12.85 -14.92
CA ALA A 300 -3.32 -12.20 -16.19
C ALA A 300 -4.71 -12.59 -16.73
N GLU A 301 -5.10 -13.87 -16.63
CA GLU A 301 -6.44 -14.33 -17.01
C GLU A 301 -7.55 -13.63 -16.23
N LEU A 302 -7.34 -13.38 -14.95
CA LEU A 302 -8.32 -12.70 -14.09
C LEU A 302 -8.37 -11.19 -14.32
N ALA A 303 -7.19 -10.53 -14.41
CA ALA A 303 -7.11 -9.08 -14.44
C ALA A 303 -7.34 -8.46 -15.81
N LEU A 304 -6.69 -9.01 -16.88
CA LEU A 304 -6.62 -8.36 -18.18
C LEU A 304 -7.96 -8.10 -18.89
N PRO A 305 -9.02 -8.89 -18.70
CA PRO A 305 -10.30 -8.60 -19.35
C PRO A 305 -10.85 -7.21 -19.07
N ALA A 306 -10.57 -6.65 -17.90
CA ALA A 306 -11.06 -5.33 -17.49
C ALA A 306 -9.94 -4.30 -17.20
N ALA A 307 -8.78 -4.72 -16.72
CA ALA A 307 -7.78 -3.85 -16.10
C ALA A 307 -7.26 -2.70 -16.97
N LEU A 308 -7.29 -2.84 -18.31
CA LEU A 308 -6.87 -1.76 -19.22
C LEU A 308 -7.88 -0.61 -19.31
N THR A 309 -9.14 -0.85 -18.99
CA THR A 309 -10.23 0.13 -19.13
C THR A 309 -10.94 0.44 -17.83
N ASP A 310 -10.89 -0.48 -16.87
CA ASP A 310 -11.48 -0.39 -15.54
C ASP A 310 -10.53 -1.06 -14.52
N PRO A 311 -9.43 -0.41 -14.18
CA PRO A 311 -8.47 -0.99 -13.23
C PRO A 311 -9.06 -1.18 -11.83
N LEU A 312 -10.03 -0.33 -11.40
CA LEU A 312 -10.69 -0.51 -10.12
C LEU A 312 -11.57 -1.77 -10.10
N GLY A 313 -12.40 -1.95 -11.12
CA GLY A 313 -13.23 -3.14 -11.24
C GLY A 313 -12.40 -4.43 -11.25
N ALA A 314 -11.30 -4.44 -12.02
CA ALA A 314 -10.39 -5.59 -12.06
C ALA A 314 -9.68 -5.83 -10.72
N ALA A 315 -9.27 -4.79 -9.99
CA ALA A 315 -8.68 -4.93 -8.66
C ALA A 315 -9.70 -5.50 -7.66
N THR A 316 -10.95 -5.03 -7.73
CA THR A 316 -12.06 -5.55 -6.92
C THR A 316 -12.31 -7.04 -7.20
N GLU A 317 -12.31 -7.46 -8.48
CA GLU A 317 -12.47 -8.87 -8.86
C GLU A 317 -11.34 -9.75 -8.31
N LEU A 318 -10.08 -9.27 -8.32
CA LEU A 318 -8.96 -10.00 -7.74
C LEU A 318 -9.07 -10.14 -6.22
N VAL A 319 -9.50 -9.08 -5.51
CA VAL A 319 -9.76 -9.15 -4.06
C VAL A 319 -10.90 -10.10 -3.76
N MET A 320 -12.00 -10.04 -4.51
CA MET A 320 -13.12 -10.97 -4.35
C MET A 320 -12.71 -12.41 -4.60
N PHE A 321 -11.88 -12.67 -5.61
CA PHE A 321 -11.30 -13.99 -5.86
C PHE A 321 -10.54 -14.52 -4.63
N ALA A 322 -9.68 -13.70 -4.00
CA ALA A 322 -8.93 -14.10 -2.82
C ALA A 322 -9.82 -14.33 -1.60
N LEU A 323 -10.86 -13.49 -1.41
CA LEU A 323 -11.87 -13.66 -0.37
C LEU A 323 -12.66 -14.97 -0.55
N ASP A 324 -13.11 -15.28 -1.76
CA ASP A 324 -13.83 -16.52 -2.09
C ASP A 324 -12.93 -17.76 -1.93
N ALA A 325 -11.63 -17.64 -2.17
CA ALA A 325 -10.64 -18.68 -1.94
C ALA A 325 -10.32 -18.93 -0.45
N GLY A 326 -10.77 -18.04 0.44
CA GLY A 326 -10.66 -18.23 1.89
C GLY A 326 -10.34 -16.98 2.69
N GLY A 327 -9.79 -15.92 2.07
CA GLY A 327 -9.50 -14.63 2.70
C GLY A 327 -8.70 -14.77 3.99
N MET A 328 -7.64 -15.59 3.97
CA MET A 328 -6.89 -15.96 5.19
C MET A 328 -6.05 -14.81 5.73
N ASP A 329 -5.66 -13.88 4.84
CA ASP A 329 -4.85 -12.71 5.17
C ASP A 329 -5.49 -11.41 4.73
N ASN A 330 -4.86 -10.27 5.04
CA ASN A 330 -5.16 -8.99 4.45
C ASN A 330 -4.82 -9.02 2.95
N ILE A 331 -5.61 -8.40 2.12
CA ILE A 331 -5.50 -8.48 0.65
C ILE A 331 -5.38 -7.08 0.09
N THR A 332 -4.25 -6.77 -0.51
CA THR A 332 -4.04 -5.49 -1.19
C THR A 332 -3.64 -5.70 -2.63
N VAL A 333 -4.34 -5.04 -3.54
CA VAL A 333 -4.19 -5.15 -4.99
C VAL A 333 -4.17 -3.77 -5.62
N VAL A 334 -3.14 -3.47 -6.41
CA VAL A 334 -3.06 -2.26 -7.22
C VAL A 334 -2.81 -2.64 -8.67
N LEU A 335 -3.59 -2.08 -9.58
CA LEU A 335 -3.46 -2.24 -11.03
C LEU A 335 -3.19 -0.90 -11.70
N ALA A 336 -2.20 -0.88 -12.58
CA ALA A 336 -1.83 0.29 -13.37
C ALA A 336 -1.62 -0.10 -14.84
N PRO A 337 -2.48 0.36 -15.78
CA PRO A 337 -2.26 0.22 -17.21
C PRO A 337 -0.94 0.85 -17.67
N PHE A 338 -0.28 0.21 -18.63
CA PHE A 338 0.91 0.72 -19.29
C PHE A 338 0.71 0.83 -20.82
N PRO A 339 1.17 1.90 -21.49
CA PRO A 339 1.70 3.12 -20.87
C PRO A 339 0.61 3.88 -20.11
N PRO A 340 0.98 4.72 -19.11
CA PRO A 340 -0.01 5.53 -18.41
C PRO A 340 -0.67 6.49 -19.40
N ALA A 341 -2.01 6.55 -19.41
CA ALA A 341 -2.73 7.44 -20.29
C ALA A 341 -2.46 8.91 -19.90
N PRO A 342 -2.56 9.88 -20.86
CA PRO A 342 -2.54 11.29 -20.50
C PRO A 342 -3.67 11.61 -19.52
N PHE A 343 -3.41 12.51 -18.57
CA PHE A 343 -4.44 12.94 -17.61
C PHE A 343 -5.68 13.46 -18.35
N PRO A 344 -6.90 13.05 -17.94
CA PRO A 344 -8.09 13.73 -18.38
C PRO A 344 -8.02 15.22 -17.98
N ALA A 345 -8.52 16.10 -18.80
CA ALA A 345 -8.48 17.57 -18.58
C ALA A 345 -9.21 18.01 -17.28
N GLU A 346 -10.02 17.15 -16.68
CA GLU A 346 -10.60 17.31 -15.36
C GLU A 346 -10.27 16.05 -14.54
N PRO A 347 -9.73 16.20 -13.30
CA PRO A 347 -9.51 15.05 -12.43
C PRO A 347 -10.86 14.40 -12.10
N PRO A 348 -10.97 13.06 -12.17
CA PRO A 348 -12.15 12.38 -11.67
C PRO A 348 -12.33 12.75 -10.19
N HIS A 349 -13.50 13.29 -9.84
CA HIS A 349 -13.84 13.48 -8.43
C HIS A 349 -13.77 12.10 -7.75
N PRO A 350 -13.10 11.97 -6.60
CA PRO A 350 -13.06 10.72 -5.88
C PRO A 350 -14.51 10.27 -5.63
N LYS A 351 -14.90 9.21 -6.31
CA LYS A 351 -16.19 8.59 -6.07
C LYS A 351 -16.06 7.85 -4.75
N THR A 352 -16.52 8.46 -3.68
CA THR A 352 -16.83 7.73 -2.45
C THR A 352 -18.00 6.81 -2.77
N VAL A 353 -17.68 5.55 -3.09
CA VAL A 353 -18.70 4.53 -3.27
C VAL A 353 -19.21 4.16 -1.89
N PRO A 354 -20.53 4.29 -1.61
CA PRO A 354 -21.04 3.84 -0.33
C PRO A 354 -20.84 2.33 -0.21
N VAL A 355 -20.25 1.91 0.92
CA VAL A 355 -20.00 0.52 1.28
C VAL A 355 -21.26 -0.31 1.00
N ARG A 356 -21.26 -1.14 -0.05
CA ARG A 356 -22.28 -2.15 -0.23
C ARG A 356 -22.09 -3.19 0.86
N ARG A 357 -23.04 -3.25 1.80
CA ARG A 357 -23.10 -4.35 2.77
C ARG A 357 -23.18 -5.66 2.01
N LEU A 358 -22.17 -6.50 2.16
CA LEU A 358 -22.28 -7.90 1.79
C LEU A 358 -23.29 -8.52 2.76
N GLU A 359 -24.49 -8.80 2.28
CA GLU A 359 -25.48 -9.58 3.02
C GLU A 359 -24.91 -10.99 3.21
N THR A 360 -24.48 -11.29 4.43
CA THR A 360 -24.14 -12.65 4.80
C THR A 360 -25.39 -13.52 4.69
N SER A 361 -25.41 -14.41 3.71
CA SER A 361 -26.45 -15.43 3.61
C SER A 361 -26.60 -16.17 4.93
N PRO A 362 -27.83 -16.35 5.46
CA PRO A 362 -28.03 -17.06 6.71
C PRO A 362 -27.56 -18.51 6.55
N ARG A 363 -26.68 -18.95 7.43
CA ARG A 363 -26.23 -20.34 7.50
C ARG A 363 -27.48 -21.22 7.61
N ARG A 364 -27.66 -22.10 6.64
CA ARG A 364 -28.62 -23.21 6.75
C ARG A 364 -28.16 -24.09 7.91
N THR A 365 -28.99 -24.19 8.95
CA THR A 365 -28.86 -25.22 9.98
C THR A 365 -29.08 -26.59 9.33
N PRO A 366 -28.19 -27.56 9.53
CA PRO A 366 -28.44 -28.94 9.10
C PRO A 366 -29.57 -29.55 9.95
N PRO A 367 -30.28 -30.54 9.41
CA PRO A 367 -31.43 -31.19 10.04
C PRO A 367 -31.05 -31.96 11.29
#